data_c5f80b2c242fa441e0c7b74666b020d9
#
_entry.id   c5f80b2c242fa441e0c7b74666b020d9
#
_cell.length_a   1.000
_cell.length_b   1.000
_cell.length_c   1.000
_cell.angle_alpha   90.00
_cell.angle_beta   90.00
_cell.angle_gamma   90.00
#
_symmetry.space_group_name_H-M   'P 1'
#
loop_
_entity.id
_entity.type
_entity.pdbx_description
1 polymer ?
#
loop_
_entity_poly.entity_id
_entity_poly.type
_entity_poly.pdbx_seq_one_letter_code
_entity_poly.pdbx_strand_id
1 'polypeptide(L)'
;MKATELAKLIINRSYAVGGLITHSKLQLVAYHIYLTYYAQTGEKLIDDEKFLVNKDEGPYLLSLAKEYLSCAATPLDVLFGVRELKEELPFGLENRIINKIDSLIAKRSWDLAEIFKNDIDPYNKAKRFNYGEITDNLLESFRKQYLDTQRSEKKQEVSGIER
;
A
#
# COMPACT_ATOMS: atom_id res chain seq x y z
N MET A 1 9.53 -6.11 7.22
CA MET A 1 10.58 -5.20 6.71
C MET A 1 10.33 -3.79 7.22
N LYS A 2 11.35 -2.96 7.19
CA LYS A 2 11.22 -1.54 7.57
C LYS A 2 10.49 -0.74 6.50
N ALA A 3 9.76 0.28 6.92
CA ALA A 3 9.05 1.18 6.01
C ALA A 3 9.99 1.83 4.99
N THR A 4 11.18 2.25 5.43
CA THR A 4 12.18 2.87 4.55
C THR A 4 12.74 1.90 3.50
N GLU A 5 12.82 0.62 3.78
CA GLU A 5 13.23 -0.40 2.82
C GLU A 5 12.13 -0.63 1.75
N LEU A 6 10.87 -0.69 2.17
CA LEU A 6 9.76 -0.76 1.23
C LEU A 6 9.73 0.47 0.30
N ALA A 7 9.97 1.65 0.85
CA ALA A 7 10.05 2.89 0.07
C ALA A 7 11.15 2.82 -1.00
N LYS A 8 12.35 2.37 -0.62
CA LYS A 8 13.45 2.19 -1.59
C LYS A 8 13.07 1.21 -2.70
N LEU A 9 12.43 0.10 -2.35
CA LEU A 9 11.96 -0.88 -3.35
C LEU A 9 10.99 -0.25 -4.34
N ILE A 10 10.01 0.49 -3.84
CA ILE A 10 9.01 1.17 -4.69
C ILE A 10 9.69 2.19 -5.60
N ILE A 11 10.61 3.00 -5.08
CA ILE A 11 11.35 4.00 -5.85
C ILE A 11 12.23 3.32 -6.91
N ASN A 12 12.92 2.23 -6.56
CA ASN A 12 13.73 1.45 -7.50
C ASN A 12 12.87 0.87 -8.64
N ARG A 13 11.67 0.36 -8.33
CA ARG A 13 10.75 -0.15 -9.34
C ARG A 13 10.23 0.96 -10.24
N SER A 14 9.90 2.13 -9.68
CA SER A 14 9.49 3.29 -10.47
C SER A 14 10.59 3.70 -11.45
N TYR A 15 11.83 3.75 -10.99
CA TYR A 15 12.97 4.02 -11.86
C TYR A 15 13.08 3.00 -13.01
N ALA A 16 12.96 1.71 -12.69
CA ALA A 16 13.10 0.62 -13.66
C ALA A 16 12.02 0.64 -14.76
N VAL A 17 10.78 1.03 -14.41
CA VAL A 17 9.66 1.05 -15.37
C VAL A 17 9.43 2.44 -16.00
N GLY A 18 10.29 3.41 -15.71
CA GLY A 18 10.17 4.77 -16.23
C GLY A 18 9.00 5.56 -15.65
N GLY A 19 8.49 5.17 -14.47
CA GLY A 19 7.49 5.93 -13.74
C GLY A 19 8.09 7.15 -13.08
N LEU A 20 7.25 8.13 -12.75
CA LEU A 20 7.66 9.31 -12.00
C LEU A 20 6.92 9.30 -10.65
N ILE A 21 7.59 8.88 -9.59
CA ILE A 21 6.95 8.74 -8.28
C ILE A 21 7.30 9.92 -7.37
N THR A 22 6.27 10.67 -6.97
CA THR A 22 6.38 11.73 -5.97
C THR A 22 6.25 11.16 -4.57
N HIS A 23 6.57 11.95 -3.53
CA HIS A 23 6.35 11.55 -2.14
C HIS A 23 4.88 11.17 -1.86
N SER A 24 3.93 11.95 -2.34
CA SER A 24 2.50 11.67 -2.15
C SER A 24 2.10 10.32 -2.76
N LYS A 25 2.56 10.02 -3.97
CA LYS A 25 2.27 8.76 -4.64
C LYS A 25 2.96 7.58 -3.94
N LEU A 26 4.19 7.78 -3.45
CA LEU A 26 4.92 6.77 -2.68
C LEU A 26 4.12 6.32 -1.46
N GLN A 27 3.57 7.26 -0.69
CA GLN A 27 2.73 6.94 0.48
C GLN A 27 1.50 6.10 0.09
N LEU A 28 0.83 6.46 -0.99
CA LEU A 28 -0.35 5.72 -1.48
C LEU A 28 0.02 4.32 -1.96
N VAL A 29 1.09 4.16 -2.72
CA VAL A 29 1.56 2.85 -3.19
C VAL A 29 1.94 1.97 -2.01
N ALA A 30 2.68 2.49 -1.05
CA ALA A 30 3.06 1.76 0.16
C ALA A 30 1.83 1.29 0.95
N TYR A 31 0.82 2.14 1.09
CA TYR A 31 -0.42 1.79 1.77
C TYR A 31 -1.18 0.65 1.07
N HIS A 32 -1.34 0.73 -0.24
CA HIS A 32 -2.01 -0.33 -1.02
C HIS A 32 -1.29 -1.68 -0.91
N ILE A 33 0.04 -1.67 -1.00
CA ILE A 33 0.85 -2.89 -0.84
C ILE A 33 0.68 -3.47 0.56
N TYR A 34 0.75 -2.63 1.58
CA TYR A 34 0.59 -3.02 2.98
C TYR A 34 -0.78 -3.68 3.23
N LEU A 35 -1.86 -3.06 2.76
CA LEU A 35 -3.21 -3.60 2.91
C LEU A 35 -3.39 -4.93 2.16
N THR A 36 -2.93 -4.99 0.92
CA THR A 36 -3.07 -6.21 0.10
C THR A 36 -2.30 -7.36 0.73
N TYR A 37 -1.08 -7.12 1.18
CA TYR A 37 -0.26 -8.12 1.85
C TYR A 37 -0.93 -8.63 3.13
N TYR A 38 -1.42 -7.71 3.96
CA TYR A 38 -2.12 -8.08 5.21
C TYR A 38 -3.40 -8.88 4.92
N ALA A 39 -4.19 -8.45 3.95
CA ALA A 39 -5.42 -9.14 3.58
C ALA A 39 -5.15 -10.58 3.11
N GLN A 40 -4.07 -10.80 2.38
CA GLN A 40 -3.73 -12.12 1.82
C GLN A 40 -3.04 -13.05 2.82
N THR A 41 -2.19 -12.51 3.69
CA THR A 41 -1.34 -13.32 4.58
C THR A 41 -1.73 -13.27 6.05
N GLY A 42 -2.42 -12.24 6.50
CA GLY A 42 -2.67 -11.95 7.92
C GLY A 42 -1.45 -11.40 8.65
N GLU A 43 -0.36 -11.11 7.94
CA GLU A 43 0.88 -10.59 8.50
C GLU A 43 1.14 -9.17 8.02
N LYS A 44 1.86 -8.40 8.82
CA LYS A 44 2.28 -7.04 8.47
C LYS A 44 3.57 -7.07 7.66
N LEU A 45 3.54 -6.50 6.46
CA LEU A 45 4.76 -6.34 5.66
C LEU A 45 5.73 -5.34 6.31
N ILE A 46 5.19 -4.26 6.86
CA ILE A 46 5.95 -3.26 7.61
C ILE A 46 5.79 -3.57 9.09
N ASP A 47 6.90 -3.77 9.78
CA ASP A 47 6.94 -4.22 11.17
C ASP A 47 7.49 -3.18 12.16
N ASP A 48 8.02 -2.06 11.68
CA ASP A 48 8.66 -1.03 12.50
C ASP A 48 7.78 0.20 12.78
N GLU A 49 6.68 0.37 12.07
CA GLU A 49 5.75 1.48 12.31
C GLU A 49 4.34 1.17 11.78
N LYS A 50 3.37 1.97 12.24
CA LYS A 50 1.99 1.92 11.77
C LYS A 50 1.72 3.08 10.82
N PHE A 51 0.75 2.90 9.92
CA PHE A 51 0.22 4.00 9.14
C PHE A 51 -0.53 4.98 10.04
N LEU A 52 -0.19 6.25 9.90
CA LEU A 52 -0.87 7.36 10.55
C LEU A 52 -1.95 7.94 9.63
N VAL A 53 -2.85 8.71 10.20
CA VAL A 53 -4.00 9.26 9.49
C VAL A 53 -3.88 10.78 9.41
N ASN A 54 -3.73 11.29 8.18
CA ASN A 54 -3.94 12.69 7.86
C ASN A 54 -5.31 12.82 7.19
N LYS A 55 -6.21 13.62 7.79
CA LYS A 55 -7.60 13.75 7.32
C LYS A 55 -7.72 14.36 5.92
N ASP A 56 -6.76 15.17 5.53
CA ASP A 56 -6.76 15.89 4.25
C ASP A 56 -5.94 15.19 3.17
N GLU A 57 -4.83 14.55 3.53
CA GLU A 57 -3.85 14.01 2.58
C GLU A 57 -3.86 12.49 2.46
N GLY A 58 -4.42 11.77 3.43
CA GLY A 58 -4.51 10.32 3.39
C GLY A 58 -3.63 9.61 4.43
N PRO A 59 -3.49 8.28 4.33
CA PRO A 59 -2.62 7.51 5.21
C PRO A 59 -1.16 7.77 4.87
N TYR A 60 -0.30 7.78 5.89
CA TYR A 60 1.12 8.01 5.69
C TYR A 60 1.98 7.30 6.73
N LEU A 61 3.22 7.03 6.34
CA LEU A 61 4.27 6.53 7.21
C LEU A 61 5.17 7.69 7.62
N LEU A 62 5.37 7.85 8.92
CA LEU A 62 6.12 8.98 9.46
C LEU A 62 7.57 9.00 8.98
N SER A 63 8.22 7.85 8.89
CA SER A 63 9.61 7.75 8.41
C SER A 63 9.76 8.23 6.96
N LEU A 64 8.79 7.93 6.11
CA LEU A 64 8.76 8.39 4.73
C LEU A 64 8.52 9.90 4.63
N ALA A 65 7.61 10.41 5.46
CA ALA A 65 7.38 11.85 5.53
C ALA A 65 8.64 12.60 5.95
N LYS A 66 9.35 12.12 6.97
CA LYS A 66 10.61 12.73 7.42
C LYS A 66 11.70 12.73 6.36
N GLU A 67 11.77 11.67 5.54
CA GLU A 67 12.82 11.52 4.54
C GLU A 67 12.49 12.26 3.22
N TYR A 68 11.23 12.24 2.79
CA TYR A 68 10.86 12.65 1.43
C TYR A 68 9.95 13.88 1.33
N LEU A 69 9.34 14.34 2.42
CA LEU A 69 8.39 15.45 2.35
C LEU A 69 9.01 16.73 1.74
N SER A 70 10.27 17.01 2.07
CA SER A 70 11.00 18.17 1.54
C SER A 70 11.23 18.12 0.02
N CYS A 71 11.09 16.96 -0.59
CA CYS A 71 11.20 16.79 -2.05
C CYS A 71 9.97 17.31 -2.78
N ALA A 72 8.87 17.59 -2.07
CA ALA A 72 7.62 18.13 -2.63
C ALA A 72 7.12 17.31 -3.83
N ALA A 73 6.87 17.94 -4.96
CA ALA A 73 6.40 17.31 -6.18
C ALA A 73 7.51 16.78 -7.10
N THR A 74 8.76 16.86 -6.67
CA THR A 74 9.89 16.35 -7.46
C THR A 74 9.89 14.81 -7.45
N PRO A 75 10.00 14.16 -8.61
CA PRO A 75 10.04 12.70 -8.67
C PRO A 75 11.24 12.11 -7.92
N LEU A 76 10.97 11.19 -7.00
CA LEU A 76 11.98 10.58 -6.11
C LEU A 76 12.91 9.64 -6.87
N ASP A 77 12.41 8.93 -7.86
CA ASP A 77 13.19 8.04 -8.71
C ASP A 77 14.22 8.82 -9.56
N VAL A 78 13.91 10.05 -9.95
CA VAL A 78 14.87 10.95 -10.62
C VAL A 78 15.93 11.46 -9.64
N LEU A 79 15.53 11.85 -8.42
CA LEU A 79 16.44 12.38 -7.39
C LEU A 79 17.42 11.34 -6.84
N PHE A 80 16.93 10.15 -6.58
CA PHE A 80 17.70 9.14 -5.85
C PHE A 80 18.22 7.99 -6.73
N GLY A 81 17.61 7.75 -7.89
CA GLY A 81 17.95 6.61 -8.71
C GLY A 81 17.74 5.27 -8.01
N VAL A 82 18.48 4.26 -8.41
CA VAL A 82 18.43 2.92 -7.79
C VAL A 82 19.33 2.88 -6.55
N ARG A 83 18.77 2.43 -5.43
CA ARG A 83 19.48 2.28 -4.16
C ARG A 83 19.50 0.84 -3.71
N GLU A 84 20.57 0.45 -3.02
CA GLU A 84 20.72 -0.89 -2.47
C GLU A 84 19.71 -1.14 -1.35
N LEU A 85 19.06 -2.32 -1.42
CA LEU A 85 18.17 -2.79 -0.36
C LEU A 85 18.98 -3.61 0.66
N LYS A 86 18.74 -3.37 1.94
CA LYS A 86 19.38 -4.08 3.06
C LYS A 86 18.55 -5.27 3.55
N GLU A 87 17.27 -5.31 3.18
CA GLU A 87 16.34 -6.37 3.58
C GLU A 87 15.81 -7.09 2.36
N GLU A 88 15.58 -8.38 2.51
CA GLU A 88 14.95 -9.21 1.48
C GLU A 88 13.43 -9.21 1.66
N LEU A 89 12.71 -9.36 0.56
CA LEU A 89 11.27 -9.58 0.59
C LEU A 89 10.96 -10.97 1.17
N PRO A 90 9.75 -11.17 1.74
CA PRO A 90 9.34 -12.47 2.24
C PRO A 90 9.50 -13.57 1.18
N PHE A 91 10.12 -14.66 1.58
CA PHE A 91 10.42 -15.78 0.69
C PHE A 91 9.18 -16.30 -0.05
N GLY A 92 9.31 -16.46 -1.36
CA GLY A 92 8.23 -16.96 -2.22
C GLY A 92 7.18 -15.92 -2.62
N LEU A 93 7.29 -14.68 -2.11
CA LEU A 93 6.32 -13.60 -2.39
C LEU A 93 6.91 -12.44 -3.19
N GLU A 94 8.21 -12.48 -3.47
CA GLU A 94 8.93 -11.38 -4.13
C GLU A 94 8.28 -10.95 -5.45
N ASN A 95 7.99 -11.90 -6.33
CA ASN A 95 7.39 -11.61 -7.63
C ASN A 95 5.99 -11.02 -7.51
N ARG A 96 5.20 -11.50 -6.55
CA ARG A 96 3.83 -11.00 -6.32
C ARG A 96 3.85 -9.56 -5.82
N ILE A 97 4.75 -9.26 -4.89
CA ILE A 97 4.91 -7.90 -4.34
C ILE A 97 5.40 -6.96 -5.43
N ILE A 98 6.44 -7.33 -6.16
CA ILE A 98 7.01 -6.52 -7.25
C ILE A 98 5.97 -6.27 -8.35
N ASN A 99 5.25 -7.30 -8.78
CA ASN A 99 4.20 -7.14 -9.79
C ASN A 99 3.08 -6.21 -9.31
N LYS A 100 2.69 -6.31 -8.04
CA LYS A 100 1.70 -5.41 -7.46
C LYS A 100 2.20 -3.97 -7.40
N ILE A 101 3.45 -3.76 -7.01
CA ILE A 101 4.09 -2.43 -7.01
C ILE A 101 4.05 -1.85 -8.43
N ASP A 102 4.47 -2.60 -9.43
CA ASP A 102 4.51 -2.14 -10.82
C ASP A 102 3.11 -1.76 -11.32
N SER A 103 2.09 -2.55 -10.98
CA SER A 103 0.71 -2.25 -11.35
C SER A 103 0.18 -0.97 -10.69
N LEU A 104 0.58 -0.70 -9.44
CA LEU A 104 0.18 0.51 -8.72
C LEU A 104 0.92 1.76 -9.22
N ILE A 105 2.19 1.63 -9.55
CA ILE A 105 2.99 2.72 -10.13
C ILE A 105 2.37 3.19 -11.46
N ALA A 106 1.84 2.27 -12.26
CA ALA A 106 1.20 2.57 -13.53
C ALA A 106 -0.11 3.36 -13.37
N LYS A 107 -0.74 3.33 -12.19
CA LYS A 107 -1.98 4.07 -11.90
C LYS A 107 -1.70 5.52 -11.57
N ARG A 108 -2.66 6.40 -11.86
CA ARG A 108 -2.59 7.81 -11.45
C ARG A 108 -2.90 7.94 -9.96
N SER A 109 -2.37 8.99 -9.32
CA SER A 109 -2.55 9.20 -7.88
C SER A 109 -4.02 9.26 -7.47
N TRP A 110 -4.88 9.88 -8.26
CA TRP A 110 -6.32 9.94 -7.94
C TRP A 110 -7.02 8.58 -8.06
N ASP A 111 -6.58 7.69 -8.96
CA ASP A 111 -7.11 6.32 -9.04
C ASP A 111 -6.72 5.53 -7.78
N LEU A 112 -5.52 5.74 -7.27
CA LEU A 112 -5.08 5.15 -6.01
C LEU A 112 -5.87 5.71 -4.81
N ALA A 113 -6.27 6.98 -4.86
CA ALA A 113 -7.05 7.62 -3.81
C ALA A 113 -8.53 7.19 -3.82
N GLU A 114 -9.04 6.59 -4.88
CA GLU A 114 -10.43 6.09 -4.95
C GLU A 114 -10.76 5.07 -3.86
N ILE A 115 -9.77 4.31 -3.37
CA ILE A 115 -9.97 3.36 -2.27
C ILE A 115 -10.48 4.05 -1.01
N PHE A 116 -10.17 5.33 -0.79
CA PHE A 116 -10.59 6.08 0.40
C PHE A 116 -12.08 6.40 0.42
N LYS A 117 -12.78 6.15 -0.68
CA LYS A 117 -14.25 6.26 -0.76
C LYS A 117 -14.94 4.97 -0.35
N ASN A 118 -14.19 3.87 -0.21
CA ASN A 118 -14.74 2.58 0.18
C ASN A 118 -14.95 2.50 1.69
N ASP A 119 -16.14 2.12 2.12
CA ASP A 119 -16.51 2.02 3.55
C ASP A 119 -15.72 0.94 4.31
N ILE A 120 -15.16 -0.04 3.62
CA ILE A 120 -14.34 -1.09 4.25
C ILE A 120 -12.87 -0.69 4.43
N ASP A 121 -12.44 0.40 3.80
CA ASP A 121 -11.05 0.84 3.89
C ASP A 121 -10.68 1.27 5.31
N PRO A 122 -9.56 0.77 5.88
CA PRO A 122 -9.13 1.12 7.23
C PRO A 122 -8.88 2.61 7.44
N TYR A 123 -8.34 3.31 6.44
CA TYR A 123 -8.13 4.75 6.53
C TYR A 123 -9.46 5.50 6.65
N ASN A 124 -10.45 5.14 5.83
CA ASN A 124 -11.76 5.77 5.86
C ASN A 124 -12.45 5.54 7.22
N LYS A 125 -12.36 4.34 7.78
CA LYS A 125 -12.86 4.04 9.12
C LYS A 125 -12.12 4.81 10.21
N ALA A 126 -10.79 4.86 10.16
CA ALA A 126 -10.00 5.61 11.13
C ALA A 126 -10.34 7.10 11.10
N LYS A 127 -10.50 7.68 9.91
CA LYS A 127 -10.93 9.06 9.74
C LYS A 127 -12.31 9.30 10.34
N ARG A 128 -13.27 8.42 10.12
CA ARG A 128 -14.64 8.51 10.64
C ARG A 128 -14.68 8.44 12.15
N PHE A 129 -13.88 7.55 12.77
CA PHE A 129 -13.80 7.40 14.23
C PHE A 129 -12.80 8.35 14.88
N ASN A 130 -12.19 9.25 14.12
CA ASN A 130 -11.22 10.21 14.61
C ASN A 130 -9.98 9.57 15.24
N TYR A 131 -9.54 8.43 14.72
CA TYR A 131 -8.29 7.80 15.12
C TYR A 131 -7.09 8.45 14.42
N GLY A 132 -5.98 8.59 15.15
CA GLY A 132 -4.73 9.14 14.61
C GLY A 132 -3.89 8.12 13.83
N GLU A 133 -4.23 6.83 13.94
CA GLU A 133 -3.48 5.73 13.30
C GLU A 133 -4.43 4.62 12.83
N ILE A 134 -3.93 3.80 11.92
CA ILE A 134 -4.64 2.60 11.50
C ILE A 134 -4.31 1.48 12.48
N THR A 135 -5.30 1.11 13.30
CA THR A 135 -5.15 0.14 14.36
C THR A 135 -5.18 -1.30 13.84
N ASP A 136 -4.70 -2.23 14.66
CA ASP A 136 -4.74 -3.66 14.34
C ASP A 136 -6.18 -4.16 14.17
N ASN A 137 -7.12 -3.65 14.97
CA ASN A 137 -8.55 -4.00 14.85
C ASN A 137 -9.13 -3.58 13.48
N LEU A 138 -8.75 -2.41 12.97
CA LEU A 138 -9.17 -1.96 11.64
C LEU A 138 -8.59 -2.85 10.54
N LEU A 139 -7.35 -3.27 10.66
CA LEU A 139 -6.71 -4.19 9.71
C LEU A 139 -7.39 -5.56 9.73
N GLU A 140 -7.70 -6.11 10.89
CA GLU A 140 -8.41 -7.39 11.02
C GLU A 140 -9.82 -7.34 10.44
N SER A 141 -10.57 -6.26 10.69
CA SER A 141 -11.87 -6.03 10.07
C SER A 141 -11.79 -6.00 8.54
N PHE A 142 -10.80 -5.30 8.02
CA PHE A 142 -10.57 -5.21 6.58
C PHE A 142 -10.26 -6.58 5.97
N ARG A 143 -9.37 -7.33 6.59
CA ARG A 143 -9.01 -8.69 6.14
C ARG A 143 -10.21 -9.63 6.12
N LYS A 144 -11.00 -9.60 7.17
CA LYS A 144 -12.21 -10.42 7.28
C LYS A 144 -13.19 -10.13 6.13
N GLN A 145 -13.47 -8.87 5.87
CA GLN A 145 -14.36 -8.44 4.78
C GLN A 145 -13.78 -8.79 3.41
N TYR A 146 -12.47 -8.63 3.22
CA TYR A 146 -11.77 -9.03 2.01
C TYR A 146 -11.94 -10.53 1.73
N LEU A 147 -11.72 -11.38 2.71
CA LEU A 147 -11.86 -12.83 2.59
C LEU A 147 -13.32 -13.24 2.32
N ASP A 148 -14.28 -12.59 2.97
CA ASP A 148 -15.72 -12.85 2.74
C ASP A 148 -16.13 -12.47 1.32
N THR A 149 -15.65 -11.36 0.80
CA THR A 149 -15.89 -10.94 -0.59
C THR A 149 -15.32 -11.96 -1.58
N GLN A 150 -14.11 -12.44 -1.36
CA GLN A 150 -13.49 -13.45 -2.22
C GLN A 150 -14.24 -14.78 -2.22
N ARG A 151 -14.76 -15.20 -1.08
CA ARG A 151 -15.59 -16.42 -0.97
C ARG A 151 -16.90 -16.28 -1.75
N SER A 152 -17.52 -15.10 -1.69
CA SER A 152 -18.76 -14.82 -2.44
C SER A 152 -18.53 -14.83 -3.95
N GLU A 153 -17.44 -14.25 -4.42
CA GLU A 153 -17.04 -14.25 -5.84
C GLU A 153 -16.80 -15.69 -6.33
N LYS A 154 -16.08 -16.52 -5.58
CA LYS A 154 -15.85 -17.92 -5.93
C LYS A 154 -17.15 -18.73 -6.01
N LYS A 155 -18.10 -18.50 -5.11
CA LYS A 155 -19.42 -19.14 -5.14
C LYS A 155 -20.22 -18.73 -6.38
N GLN A 156 -20.15 -17.48 -6.81
CA GLN A 156 -20.82 -17.01 -8.02
C GLN A 156 -20.22 -17.61 -9.28
N GLU A 157 -18.89 -17.74 -9.36
CA GLU A 157 -18.21 -18.40 -10.48
C GLU A 157 -18.61 -19.87 -10.58
N VAL A 158 -18.66 -20.61 -9.48
CA VAL A 158 -19.09 -22.01 -9.45
C VAL A 158 -20.56 -22.14 -9.88
N SER A 159 -21.46 -21.28 -9.41
CA SER A 159 -22.86 -21.25 -9.84
C SER A 159 -23.02 -20.93 -11.31
N GLY A 160 -22.16 -20.08 -11.87
CA GLY A 160 -22.14 -19.73 -13.31
C GLY A 160 -21.70 -20.89 -14.21
N ILE A 161 -20.84 -21.77 -13.72
CA ILE A 161 -20.33 -22.95 -14.45
C ILE A 161 -21.33 -24.09 -14.47
N GLU A 162 -22.17 -24.23 -13.44
CA GLU A 162 -23.21 -25.27 -13.34
C GLU A 162 -24.46 -24.98 -14.18
N ARG A 163 -24.55 -23.81 -14.78
CA ARG A 163 -25.63 -23.42 -15.70
C ARG A 163 -25.21 -23.57 -17.15
#